data_ba8006c5fd80afd8b1654bf5faf47fc3
#
_entry.id   ba8006c5fd80afd8b1654bf5faf47fc3
#
_cell.length_a   1.000
_cell.length_b   1.000
_cell.length_c   1.000
_cell.angle_alpha   90.00
_cell.angle_beta   90.00
_cell.angle_gamma   90.00
#
_symmetry.space_group_name_H-M   'P 1'
#
loop_
_entity.id
_entity.type
_entity.pdbx_description
1 polymer ?
#
loop_
_entity_poly.entity_id
_entity_poly.type
_entity_poly.pdbx_seq_one_letter_code
_entity_poly.pdbx_strand_id
1 'polypeptide(L)'
;MTRRVVVTGMAGLSPIGLSWETVYESLKAQRSAVQIMPEWQEIDGLRTHVAAPIEDFELPQHYNRKAIRSMGRVSLLATRSAELALEDAGLLGTSYVTDGRMGVAYGSGTGSPTAHQVFFESIHVHKRLKGISSTTYIQMMSHTCVANLGHFFKLKGRIIPTCSACTSGSQGIGYAYESIKYGLQDFMIAGGAEELSVSEAVMFDVLYATSVNNQNPKQTPAPFDKNRDGLVIGEGAATLILEDLETAQLRGAKIYAELLGTVQILTESI
;
A
#
# COMPACT_ATOMS: atom_id res chain seq x y z
N MET A 1 -0.46 -11.18 30.81
CA MET A 1 -1.39 -11.95 29.94
C MET A 1 -1.27 -11.37 28.53
N THR A 2 -1.35 -12.18 27.50
CA THR A 2 -1.39 -11.68 26.10
C THR A 2 -2.80 -11.22 25.77
N ARG A 3 -2.90 -10.11 25.04
CA ARG A 3 -4.18 -9.55 24.60
C ARG A 3 -4.70 -10.26 23.35
N ARG A 4 -6.00 -10.27 23.17
CA ARG A 4 -6.66 -10.71 21.93
C ARG A 4 -6.74 -9.54 20.96
N VAL A 5 -6.49 -9.78 19.68
CA VAL A 5 -6.39 -8.74 18.67
C VAL A 5 -7.52 -8.91 17.64
N VAL A 6 -8.26 -7.85 17.40
CA VAL A 6 -9.41 -7.86 16.48
C VAL A 6 -9.25 -6.82 15.37
N VAL A 7 -9.92 -7.06 14.25
CA VAL A 7 -10.05 -6.11 13.14
C VAL A 7 -11.35 -5.35 13.34
N THR A 8 -11.24 -4.02 13.47
CA THR A 8 -12.39 -3.13 13.70
C THR A 8 -12.68 -2.19 12.54
N GLY A 9 -11.76 -2.06 11.59
CA GLY A 9 -11.95 -1.29 10.37
C GLY A 9 -11.07 -1.79 9.25
N MET A 10 -11.50 -1.58 8.00
CA MET A 10 -10.75 -1.95 6.82
C MET A 10 -11.13 -1.08 5.61
N ALA A 11 -10.14 -0.85 4.75
CA ALA A 11 -10.35 -0.21 3.46
C ALA A 11 -9.27 -0.65 2.46
N GLY A 12 -9.60 -0.54 1.17
CA GLY A 12 -8.67 -0.82 0.09
C GLY A 12 -8.94 0.07 -1.12
N LEU A 13 -7.87 0.40 -1.81
CA LEU A 13 -7.87 1.07 -3.10
C LEU A 13 -7.22 0.14 -4.10
N SER A 14 -7.90 -0.16 -5.18
CA SER A 14 -7.41 -1.10 -6.18
C SER A 14 -7.83 -0.67 -7.59
N PRO A 15 -7.18 -1.19 -8.64
CA PRO A 15 -7.57 -0.89 -10.01
C PRO A 15 -8.99 -1.30 -10.40
N ILE A 16 -9.63 -2.19 -9.64
CA ILE A 16 -11.01 -2.63 -9.87
C ILE A 16 -12.04 -1.87 -9.04
N GLY A 17 -11.61 -0.93 -8.18
CA GLY A 17 -12.49 -0.08 -7.41
C GLY A 17 -11.81 0.59 -6.22
N LEU A 18 -12.37 1.75 -5.83
CA LEU A 18 -11.90 2.57 -4.71
C LEU A 18 -12.82 2.46 -3.47
N SER A 19 -13.85 1.64 -3.54
CA SER A 19 -14.74 1.28 -2.43
C SER A 19 -15.07 -0.21 -2.50
N TRP A 20 -15.54 -0.78 -1.38
CA TRP A 20 -15.93 -2.19 -1.35
C TRP A 20 -17.05 -2.48 -2.34
N GLU A 21 -18.01 -1.58 -2.49
CA GLU A 21 -19.13 -1.73 -3.42
C GLU A 21 -18.65 -1.86 -4.86
N THR A 22 -17.74 -0.97 -5.28
CA THR A 22 -17.19 -0.99 -6.65
C THR A 22 -16.29 -2.20 -6.89
N VAL A 23 -15.50 -2.60 -5.89
CA VAL A 23 -14.68 -3.82 -5.94
C VAL A 23 -15.58 -5.05 -6.04
N TYR A 24 -16.60 -5.15 -5.20
CA TYR A 24 -17.54 -6.28 -5.19
C TYR A 24 -18.26 -6.44 -6.53
N GLU A 25 -18.80 -5.36 -7.10
CA GLU A 25 -19.44 -5.38 -8.42
C GLU A 25 -18.45 -5.73 -9.55
N SER A 26 -17.22 -5.30 -9.45
CA SER A 26 -16.17 -5.67 -10.41
C SER A 26 -15.82 -7.15 -10.33
N LEU A 27 -15.68 -7.70 -9.13
CA LEU A 27 -15.44 -9.13 -8.92
C LEU A 27 -16.62 -9.98 -9.41
N LYS A 28 -17.84 -9.58 -9.08
CA LYS A 28 -19.06 -10.27 -9.52
C LYS A 28 -19.23 -10.26 -11.04
N ALA A 29 -18.84 -9.17 -11.68
CA ALA A 29 -18.82 -9.03 -13.14
C ALA A 29 -17.59 -9.66 -13.80
N GLN A 30 -16.68 -10.27 -13.02
CA GLN A 30 -15.39 -10.82 -13.50
C GLN A 30 -14.58 -9.83 -14.32
N ARG A 31 -14.61 -8.55 -13.93
CA ARG A 31 -13.84 -7.49 -14.60
C ARG A 31 -12.37 -7.53 -14.19
N SER A 32 -11.48 -7.53 -15.17
CA SER A 32 -10.05 -7.30 -14.98
C SER A 32 -9.72 -5.84 -15.30
N ALA A 33 -8.92 -5.20 -14.45
CA ALA A 33 -8.39 -3.85 -14.69
C ALA A 33 -7.09 -3.86 -15.50
N VAL A 34 -6.53 -5.02 -15.80
CA VAL A 34 -5.30 -5.12 -16.61
C VAL A 34 -5.55 -4.51 -17.98
N GLN A 35 -4.64 -3.65 -18.40
CA GLN A 35 -4.70 -2.91 -19.66
C GLN A 35 -3.32 -2.74 -20.29
N ILE A 36 -3.31 -2.34 -21.56
CA ILE A 36 -2.08 -1.95 -22.27
C ILE A 36 -1.60 -0.60 -21.74
N MET A 37 -0.30 -0.50 -21.55
CA MET A 37 0.44 0.72 -21.20
C MET A 37 1.18 1.18 -22.47
N PRO A 38 0.62 2.13 -23.26
CA PRO A 38 1.19 2.48 -24.56
C PRO A 38 2.63 3.00 -24.46
N GLU A 39 2.93 3.76 -23.42
CA GLU A 39 4.26 4.33 -23.18
C GLU A 39 5.34 3.27 -22.88
N TRP A 40 4.94 2.07 -22.45
CA TRP A 40 5.88 0.97 -22.22
C TRP A 40 6.37 0.32 -23.52
N GLN A 41 5.63 0.50 -24.60
CA GLN A 41 6.01 -0.01 -25.93
C GLN A 41 7.19 0.77 -26.54
N GLU A 42 7.47 1.99 -26.04
CA GLU A 42 8.58 2.82 -26.46
C GLU A 42 9.94 2.39 -25.87
N ILE A 43 9.92 1.45 -24.89
CA ILE A 43 11.12 0.98 -24.22
C ILE A 43 11.66 -0.24 -24.97
N ASP A 44 12.80 -0.04 -25.64
CA ASP A 44 13.45 -1.12 -26.38
C ASP A 44 13.81 -2.31 -25.47
N GLY A 45 13.39 -3.50 -25.89
CA GLY A 45 13.64 -4.74 -25.19
C GLY A 45 12.67 -5.07 -24.05
N LEU A 46 11.76 -4.16 -23.67
CA LEU A 46 10.71 -4.47 -22.70
C LEU A 46 9.63 -5.34 -23.36
N ARG A 47 9.38 -6.53 -22.78
CA ARG A 47 8.45 -7.52 -23.34
C ARG A 47 7.03 -7.36 -22.83
N THR A 48 6.87 -7.00 -21.55
CA THR A 48 5.56 -6.77 -20.94
C THR A 48 5.08 -5.35 -21.22
N HIS A 49 3.86 -5.21 -21.76
CA HIS A 49 3.23 -3.92 -21.98
C HIS A 49 1.89 -3.81 -21.24
N VAL A 50 1.66 -4.66 -20.23
CA VAL A 50 0.41 -4.71 -19.48
C VAL A 50 0.62 -4.38 -18.01
N ALA A 51 -0.32 -3.63 -17.45
CA ALA A 51 -0.36 -3.30 -16.05
C ALA A 51 -1.79 -3.04 -15.57
N ALA A 52 -1.97 -2.86 -14.25
CA ALA A 52 -3.24 -2.52 -13.65
C ALA A 52 -3.12 -1.22 -12.83
N PRO A 53 -3.25 -0.03 -13.45
CA PRO A 53 -3.24 1.26 -12.76
C PRO A 53 -4.57 1.55 -12.06
N ILE A 54 -4.52 2.43 -11.06
CA ILE A 54 -5.69 3.13 -10.52
C ILE A 54 -5.84 4.45 -11.27
N GLU A 55 -6.79 4.53 -12.22
CA GLU A 55 -6.95 5.70 -13.09
C GLU A 55 -7.68 6.84 -12.38
N ASP A 56 -8.73 6.56 -11.62
CA ASP A 56 -9.66 7.54 -11.06
C ASP A 56 -9.32 7.95 -9.62
N PHE A 57 -8.03 7.89 -9.23
CA PHE A 57 -7.63 8.32 -7.90
C PHE A 57 -7.51 9.83 -7.79
N GLU A 58 -8.53 10.45 -7.20
CA GLU A 58 -8.54 11.87 -6.87
C GLU A 58 -8.25 12.11 -5.38
N LEU A 59 -7.48 13.16 -5.11
CA LEU A 59 -7.18 13.56 -3.74
C LEU A 59 -8.40 14.25 -3.12
N PRO A 60 -8.78 13.88 -1.88
CA PRO A 60 -9.83 14.58 -1.16
C PRO A 60 -9.52 16.08 -1.00
N GLN A 61 -10.54 16.94 -1.11
CA GLN A 61 -10.38 18.41 -1.02
C GLN A 61 -9.73 18.88 0.28
N HIS A 62 -9.87 18.13 1.37
CA HIS A 62 -9.26 18.45 2.66
C HIS A 62 -7.76 18.11 2.75
N TYR A 63 -7.19 17.44 1.73
CA TYR A 63 -5.75 17.17 1.65
C TYR A 63 -5.00 18.45 1.22
N ASN A 64 -4.71 19.32 2.19
CA ASN A 64 -4.01 20.55 1.89
C ASN A 64 -2.54 20.30 1.49
N ARG A 65 -2.01 21.17 0.61
CA ARG A 65 -0.65 21.04 0.07
C ARG A 65 0.45 20.90 1.13
N LYS A 66 0.29 21.51 2.29
CA LYS A 66 1.29 21.42 3.37
C LYS A 66 1.33 20.02 4.00
N ALA A 67 0.17 19.40 4.16
CA ALA A 67 0.08 18.06 4.76
C ALA A 67 0.62 16.96 3.86
N ILE A 68 0.48 17.10 2.52
CA ILE A 68 0.83 16.05 1.57
C ILE A 68 2.14 16.29 0.79
N ARG A 69 2.82 17.42 1.01
CA ARG A 69 4.02 17.80 0.21
C ARG A 69 5.18 16.81 0.25
N SER A 70 5.24 15.97 1.29
CA SER A 70 6.25 14.92 1.48
C SER A 70 5.80 13.56 0.97
N MET A 71 4.62 13.46 0.37
CA MET A 71 4.04 12.21 -0.08
C MET A 71 4.31 12.00 -1.58
N GLY A 72 4.90 10.86 -1.96
CA GLY A 72 4.80 10.31 -3.29
C GLY A 72 3.44 9.60 -3.45
N ARG A 73 3.14 9.12 -4.66
CA ARG A 73 1.86 8.48 -4.95
C ARG A 73 1.55 7.32 -4.01
N VAL A 74 2.54 6.47 -3.70
CA VAL A 74 2.40 5.37 -2.73
C VAL A 74 1.89 5.85 -1.37
N SER A 75 2.45 6.96 -0.85
CA SER A 75 2.02 7.52 0.43
C SER A 75 0.64 8.17 0.37
N LEU A 76 0.25 8.73 -0.78
CA LEU A 76 -1.10 9.26 -0.99
C LEU A 76 -2.15 8.15 -0.99
N LEU A 77 -1.89 7.05 -1.69
CA LEU A 77 -2.75 5.85 -1.69
C LEU A 77 -2.86 5.27 -0.28
N ALA A 78 -1.72 5.09 0.41
CA ALA A 78 -1.68 4.60 1.78
C ALA A 78 -2.48 5.49 2.75
N THR A 79 -2.30 6.82 2.66
CA THR A 79 -2.99 7.78 3.52
C THR A 79 -4.50 7.74 3.31
N ARG A 80 -4.94 7.67 2.05
CA ARG A 80 -6.38 7.59 1.74
C ARG A 80 -6.98 6.26 2.21
N SER A 81 -6.29 5.15 1.99
CA SER A 81 -6.73 3.84 2.48
C SER A 81 -6.82 3.82 4.01
N ALA A 82 -5.82 4.38 4.71
CA ALA A 82 -5.82 4.45 6.16
C ALA A 82 -6.93 5.37 6.71
N GLU A 83 -7.19 6.50 6.05
CA GLU A 83 -8.29 7.41 6.41
C GLU A 83 -9.64 6.70 6.34
N LEU A 84 -9.92 6.02 5.22
CA LEU A 84 -11.16 5.25 5.04
C LEU A 84 -11.30 4.11 6.07
N ALA A 85 -10.19 3.43 6.39
CA ALA A 85 -10.21 2.37 7.40
C ALA A 85 -10.45 2.93 8.82
N LEU A 86 -9.90 4.10 9.15
CA LEU A 86 -10.18 4.80 10.42
C LEU A 86 -11.62 5.28 10.48
N GLU A 87 -12.20 5.72 9.36
CA GLU A 87 -13.61 6.09 9.27
C GLU A 87 -14.51 4.87 9.49
N ASP A 88 -14.24 3.75 8.83
CA ASP A 88 -14.96 2.48 9.00
C ASP A 88 -14.87 1.95 10.46
N ALA A 89 -13.72 2.15 11.11
CA ALA A 89 -13.55 1.81 12.53
C ALA A 89 -14.26 2.79 13.49
N GLY A 90 -14.77 3.93 13.02
CA GLY A 90 -15.31 5.00 13.87
C GLY A 90 -14.24 5.70 14.73
N LEU A 91 -12.98 5.71 14.27
CA LEU A 91 -11.84 6.28 15.00
C LEU A 91 -11.33 7.58 14.41
N LEU A 92 -11.68 7.90 13.15
CA LEU A 92 -11.22 9.13 12.50
C LEU A 92 -11.66 10.36 13.30
N GLY A 93 -10.69 11.23 13.63
CA GLY A 93 -10.94 12.45 14.40
C GLY A 93 -11.12 12.26 15.92
N THR A 94 -11.05 11.04 16.44
CA THR A 94 -11.09 10.78 17.88
C THR A 94 -9.74 11.01 18.56
N SER A 95 -9.74 11.17 19.88
CA SER A 95 -8.52 11.28 20.68
C SER A 95 -7.66 10.03 20.64
N TYR A 96 -8.25 8.84 20.42
CA TYR A 96 -7.52 7.57 20.31
C TYR A 96 -6.42 7.60 19.26
N VAL A 97 -6.63 8.34 18.17
CA VAL A 97 -5.63 8.49 17.10
C VAL A 97 -4.42 9.30 17.56
N THR A 98 -4.59 10.30 18.44
CA THR A 98 -3.56 11.32 18.74
C THR A 98 -3.03 11.29 20.18
N ASP A 99 -3.56 10.45 21.04
CA ASP A 99 -3.20 10.41 22.48
C ASP A 99 -2.00 9.49 22.81
N GLY A 100 -1.50 8.73 21.83
CA GLY A 100 -0.34 7.82 21.97
C GLY A 100 -0.71 6.35 22.01
N ARG A 101 -2.00 6.01 22.08
CA ARG A 101 -2.47 4.61 22.09
C ARG A 101 -2.50 3.97 20.70
N MET A 102 -2.53 4.77 19.64
CA MET A 102 -2.52 4.29 18.26
C MET A 102 -1.14 4.41 17.63
N GLY A 103 -0.63 3.30 17.11
CA GLY A 103 0.56 3.22 16.30
C GLY A 103 0.24 2.87 14.85
N VAL A 104 1.28 2.72 14.05
CA VAL A 104 1.19 2.31 12.65
C VAL A 104 2.33 1.34 12.29
N ALA A 105 2.00 0.25 11.58
CA ALA A 105 2.94 -0.65 10.94
C ALA A 105 2.53 -0.83 9.48
N TYR A 106 3.32 -0.28 8.54
CA TYR A 106 2.89 -0.15 7.17
C TYR A 106 4.05 -0.35 6.20
N GLY A 107 3.78 -1.05 5.11
CA GLY A 107 4.79 -1.49 4.16
C GLY A 107 4.67 -0.92 2.76
N SER A 108 5.83 -0.79 2.12
CA SER A 108 6.01 -0.57 0.69
C SER A 108 7.33 -1.23 0.28
N GLY A 109 7.35 -1.90 -0.85
CA GLY A 109 8.55 -2.54 -1.39
C GLY A 109 9.52 -1.53 -2.01
N THR A 110 9.01 -0.60 -2.81
CA THR A 110 9.82 0.30 -3.66
C THR A 110 9.72 1.77 -3.27
N GLY A 111 8.70 2.18 -2.51
CA GLY A 111 8.43 3.59 -2.23
C GLY A 111 7.74 4.27 -3.41
N SER A 112 8.21 5.46 -3.83
CA SER A 112 7.67 6.17 -4.99
C SER A 112 8.66 6.18 -6.17
N PRO A 113 8.50 5.25 -7.13
CA PRO A 113 9.36 5.19 -8.32
C PRO A 113 9.31 6.48 -9.15
N THR A 114 8.16 7.13 -9.25
CA THR A 114 8.04 8.42 -9.94
C THR A 114 8.91 9.50 -9.30
N ALA A 115 8.98 9.55 -7.97
CA ALA A 115 9.85 10.49 -7.27
C ALA A 115 11.35 10.13 -7.44
N HIS A 116 11.69 8.84 -7.51
CA HIS A 116 13.03 8.38 -7.86
C HIS A 116 13.44 8.86 -9.26
N GLN A 117 12.56 8.67 -10.25
CA GLN A 117 12.82 9.09 -11.62
C GLN A 117 13.18 10.58 -11.67
N VAL A 118 12.32 11.44 -11.13
CA VAL A 118 12.55 12.91 -11.11
C VAL A 118 13.89 13.25 -10.43
N PHE A 119 14.24 12.59 -9.34
CA PHE A 119 15.49 12.81 -8.63
C PHE A 119 16.70 12.40 -9.48
N PHE A 120 16.69 11.18 -10.03
CA PHE A 120 17.83 10.68 -10.80
C PHE A 120 17.99 11.38 -12.16
N GLU A 121 16.92 11.76 -12.84
CA GLU A 121 16.99 12.59 -14.04
C GLU A 121 17.68 13.93 -13.77
N SER A 122 17.31 14.61 -12.68
CA SER A 122 17.93 15.89 -12.33
C SER A 122 19.44 15.77 -12.12
N ILE A 123 19.91 14.69 -11.48
CA ILE A 123 21.33 14.48 -11.17
C ILE A 123 22.09 13.89 -12.36
N HIS A 124 21.58 12.83 -12.96
CA HIS A 124 22.34 12.04 -13.94
C HIS A 124 22.19 12.56 -15.37
N VAL A 125 21.01 13.05 -15.75
CA VAL A 125 20.75 13.60 -17.09
C VAL A 125 21.04 15.09 -17.12
N HIS A 126 20.37 15.85 -16.26
CA HIS A 126 20.47 17.32 -16.29
C HIS A 126 21.65 17.89 -15.53
N LYS A 127 22.38 17.09 -14.74
CA LYS A 127 23.55 17.49 -13.95
C LYS A 127 23.31 18.74 -13.09
N ARG A 128 22.12 18.87 -12.51
CA ARG A 128 21.73 20.06 -11.73
C ARG A 128 20.93 19.68 -10.47
N LEU A 129 21.05 20.51 -9.43
CA LEU A 129 20.24 20.41 -8.21
C LEU A 129 18.98 21.27 -8.26
N LYS A 130 18.93 22.25 -9.21
CA LYS A 130 17.76 23.12 -9.36
C LYS A 130 16.55 22.30 -9.78
N GLY A 131 15.48 22.39 -8.99
CA GLY A 131 14.22 21.63 -9.20
C GLY A 131 14.07 20.45 -8.25
N ILE A 132 15.12 20.00 -7.56
CA ILE A 132 15.01 19.01 -6.50
C ILE A 132 14.45 19.70 -5.24
N SER A 133 13.32 19.21 -4.76
CA SER A 133 12.74 19.67 -3.50
C SER A 133 13.43 19.00 -2.30
N SER A 134 13.51 19.68 -1.17
CA SER A 134 13.94 19.07 0.09
C SER A 134 13.05 17.91 0.55
N THR A 135 11.83 17.82 0.03
CA THR A 135 10.89 16.71 0.31
C THR A 135 11.05 15.53 -0.64
N THR A 136 11.82 15.66 -1.74
CA THR A 136 11.99 14.59 -2.72
C THR A 136 12.54 13.31 -2.08
N TYR A 137 13.51 13.43 -1.17
CA TYR A 137 14.04 12.29 -0.44
C TYR A 137 12.94 11.55 0.35
N ILE A 138 12.06 12.31 1.03
CA ILE A 138 10.97 11.72 1.80
C ILE A 138 9.90 11.10 0.88
N GLN A 139 9.72 11.62 -0.32
CA GLN A 139 8.79 11.04 -1.29
C GLN A 139 9.29 9.70 -1.83
N MET A 140 10.59 9.58 -2.05
CA MET A 140 11.21 8.43 -2.74
C MET A 140 11.16 7.14 -1.92
N MET A 141 11.54 7.20 -0.66
CA MET A 141 11.95 6.03 0.11
C MET A 141 10.75 5.20 0.62
N SER A 142 10.84 3.88 0.55
CA SER A 142 9.79 2.96 0.99
C SER A 142 9.41 3.13 2.47
N HIS A 143 10.40 3.32 3.35
CA HIS A 143 10.16 3.52 4.79
C HIS A 143 9.45 4.85 5.14
N THR A 144 9.40 5.81 4.23
CA THR A 144 8.74 7.10 4.48
C THR A 144 7.24 7.06 4.27
N CYS A 145 6.71 6.03 3.65
CA CYS A 145 5.26 5.81 3.57
C CYS A 145 4.63 5.82 4.98
N VAL A 146 5.17 5.01 5.89
CA VAL A 146 4.67 4.95 7.28
C VAL A 146 4.93 6.25 8.05
N ALA A 147 6.05 6.94 7.79
CA ALA A 147 6.34 8.23 8.41
C ALA A 147 5.33 9.32 7.97
N ASN A 148 4.93 9.31 6.70
CA ASN A 148 3.88 10.19 6.18
C ASN A 148 2.53 9.92 6.85
N LEU A 149 2.14 8.65 7.03
CA LEU A 149 0.94 8.27 7.77
C LEU A 149 0.98 8.79 9.21
N GLY A 150 2.10 8.56 9.93
CA GLY A 150 2.29 9.04 11.28
C GLY A 150 2.15 10.56 11.41
N HIS A 151 2.75 11.30 10.46
CA HIS A 151 2.67 12.76 10.42
C HIS A 151 1.25 13.26 10.09
N PHE A 152 0.61 12.67 9.08
CA PHE A 152 -0.72 13.09 8.61
C PHE A 152 -1.78 12.93 9.70
N PHE A 153 -1.83 11.76 10.33
CA PHE A 153 -2.78 11.46 11.41
C PHE A 153 -2.31 11.93 12.79
N LYS A 154 -1.12 12.58 12.88
CA LYS A 154 -0.52 13.06 14.13
C LYS A 154 -0.40 11.96 15.20
N LEU A 155 -0.03 10.76 14.75
CA LEU A 155 0.17 9.62 15.63
C LEU A 155 1.31 9.90 16.62
N LYS A 156 1.14 9.46 17.87
CA LYS A 156 2.16 9.53 18.93
C LYS A 156 2.59 8.15 19.41
N GLY A 157 1.96 7.09 18.89
CA GLY A 157 2.34 5.72 19.16
C GLY A 157 3.51 5.25 18.28
N ARG A 158 3.72 3.95 18.26
CA ARG A 158 4.82 3.32 17.51
C ARG A 158 4.66 3.52 16.01
N ILE A 159 5.78 3.78 15.33
CA ILE A 159 5.85 3.86 13.86
C ILE A 159 6.82 2.78 13.40
N ILE A 160 6.31 1.78 12.67
CA ILE A 160 7.05 0.59 12.25
C ILE A 160 7.03 0.50 10.72
N PRO A 161 8.11 0.88 10.04
CA PRO A 161 8.24 0.65 8.59
C PRO A 161 8.50 -0.83 8.32
N THR A 162 7.82 -1.38 7.32
CA THR A 162 8.10 -2.71 6.80
C THR A 162 8.49 -2.63 5.32
N CYS A 163 9.60 -3.28 4.98
CA CYS A 163 10.12 -3.32 3.63
C CYS A 163 10.76 -4.69 3.39
N SER A 164 9.94 -5.62 2.94
CA SER A 164 10.29 -7.02 2.68
C SER A 164 9.68 -7.47 1.35
N ALA A 165 9.88 -6.64 0.30
CA ALA A 165 9.31 -6.85 -1.03
C ALA A 165 7.78 -7.10 -0.96
N CYS A 166 7.26 -8.11 -1.69
CA CYS A 166 5.83 -8.42 -1.77
C CYS A 166 5.16 -8.75 -0.42
N THR A 167 5.95 -9.08 0.62
CA THR A 167 5.42 -9.39 1.96
C THR A 167 5.38 -8.20 2.91
N SER A 168 5.77 -7.00 2.45
CA SER A 168 5.84 -5.79 3.30
C SER A 168 4.52 -5.50 4.02
N GLY A 169 3.38 -5.56 3.32
CA GLY A 169 2.07 -5.32 3.92
C GLY A 169 1.69 -6.36 4.96
N SER A 170 1.85 -7.65 4.67
CA SER A 170 1.54 -8.73 5.61
C SER A 170 2.47 -8.72 6.83
N GLN A 171 3.75 -8.37 6.64
CA GLN A 171 4.70 -8.19 7.73
C GLN A 171 4.27 -7.00 8.64
N GLY A 172 3.76 -5.90 8.04
CA GLY A 172 3.18 -4.79 8.79
C GLY A 172 2.00 -5.22 9.66
N ILE A 173 1.09 -6.05 9.13
CA ILE A 173 -0.01 -6.63 9.89
C ILE A 173 0.53 -7.50 11.04
N GLY A 174 1.57 -8.28 10.81
CA GLY A 174 2.22 -9.11 11.84
C GLY A 174 2.77 -8.29 13.01
N TYR A 175 3.56 -7.26 12.73
CA TYR A 175 4.11 -6.39 13.78
C TYR A 175 3.05 -5.55 14.50
N ALA A 176 1.98 -5.16 13.80
CA ALA A 176 0.83 -4.52 14.42
C ALA A 176 0.13 -5.47 15.42
N TYR A 177 -0.11 -6.71 14.99
CA TYR A 177 -0.65 -7.75 15.85
C TYR A 177 0.20 -7.96 17.12
N GLU A 178 1.51 -8.13 16.96
CA GLU A 178 2.43 -8.31 18.08
C GLU A 178 2.43 -7.09 19.01
N SER A 179 2.38 -5.89 18.46
CA SER A 179 2.36 -4.65 19.23
C SER A 179 1.13 -4.58 20.16
N ILE A 180 -0.03 -5.03 19.69
CA ILE A 180 -1.25 -5.07 20.51
C ILE A 180 -1.21 -6.26 21.47
N LYS A 181 -0.90 -7.46 20.95
CA LYS A 181 -0.86 -8.71 21.73
C LYS A 181 0.00 -8.61 22.97
N TYR A 182 1.15 -7.91 22.89
CA TYR A 182 2.07 -7.73 23.99
C TYR A 182 1.85 -6.42 24.76
N GLY A 183 0.75 -5.70 24.52
CA GLY A 183 0.36 -4.52 25.28
C GLY A 183 1.19 -3.26 25.02
N LEU A 184 1.88 -3.21 23.87
CA LEU A 184 2.70 -2.05 23.50
C LEU A 184 1.86 -0.94 22.86
N GLN A 185 0.72 -1.27 22.28
CA GLN A 185 -0.28 -0.35 21.72
C GLN A 185 -1.68 -0.92 21.95
N ASP A 186 -2.70 -0.07 21.97
CA ASP A 186 -4.10 -0.48 22.03
C ASP A 186 -4.71 -0.56 20.64
N PHE A 187 -4.21 0.26 19.72
CA PHE A 187 -4.65 0.36 18.33
C PHE A 187 -3.46 0.37 17.37
N MET A 188 -3.62 -0.20 16.20
CA MET A 188 -2.62 -0.13 15.14
C MET A 188 -3.29 0.05 13.77
N ILE A 189 -2.80 1.02 13.01
CA ILE A 189 -3.02 1.08 11.56
C ILE A 189 -2.04 0.09 10.93
N ALA A 190 -2.52 -0.87 10.16
CA ALA A 190 -1.68 -1.92 9.57
C ALA A 190 -2.00 -2.14 8.10
N GLY A 191 -0.99 -2.34 7.27
CA GLY A 191 -1.22 -2.58 5.85
C GLY A 191 -0.02 -2.35 4.96
N GLY A 192 -0.30 -2.07 3.70
CA GLY A 192 0.72 -1.77 2.70
C GLY A 192 0.14 -1.05 1.49
N ALA A 193 1.04 -0.41 0.75
CA ALA A 193 0.73 0.25 -0.50
C ALA A 193 1.89 0.12 -1.47
N GLU A 194 1.58 0.11 -2.76
CA GLU A 194 2.58 0.16 -3.82
C GLU A 194 2.10 1.06 -4.95
N GLU A 195 3.05 1.75 -5.60
CA GLU A 195 2.84 2.64 -6.71
C GLU A 195 3.25 1.94 -8.01
N LEU A 196 2.43 2.01 -9.05
CA LEU A 196 2.76 1.47 -10.35
C LEU A 196 3.82 2.31 -11.06
N SER A 197 4.84 1.65 -11.59
CA SER A 197 5.78 2.26 -12.51
C SER A 197 6.37 1.26 -13.51
N VAL A 198 6.88 1.78 -14.62
CA VAL A 198 7.58 0.96 -15.62
C VAL A 198 8.88 0.37 -15.06
N SER A 199 9.54 1.03 -14.13
CA SER A 199 10.77 0.51 -13.51
C SER A 199 10.52 -0.79 -12.74
N GLU A 200 9.36 -0.94 -12.10
CA GLU A 200 8.96 -2.20 -11.47
C GLU A 200 8.69 -3.29 -12.51
N ALA A 201 8.01 -2.93 -13.61
CA ALA A 201 7.81 -3.86 -14.71
C ALA A 201 9.14 -4.36 -15.27
N VAL A 202 10.09 -3.46 -15.51
CA VAL A 202 11.44 -3.81 -15.98
C VAL A 202 12.16 -4.77 -15.03
N MET A 203 12.09 -4.53 -13.71
CA MET A 203 12.74 -5.43 -12.72
C MET A 203 12.25 -6.87 -12.84
N PHE A 204 10.96 -7.09 -13.04
CA PHE A 204 10.41 -8.43 -13.20
C PHE A 204 10.52 -8.95 -14.63
N ASP A 205 10.54 -8.08 -15.63
CA ASP A 205 10.66 -8.48 -17.04
C ASP A 205 12.05 -9.06 -17.36
N VAL A 206 13.13 -8.46 -16.80
CA VAL A 206 14.48 -8.99 -16.96
C VAL A 206 14.68 -10.34 -16.24
N LEU A 207 13.84 -10.66 -15.27
CA LEU A 207 13.78 -11.97 -14.62
C LEU A 207 12.89 -12.98 -15.39
N TYR A 208 12.30 -12.58 -16.52
CA TYR A 208 11.33 -13.38 -17.27
C TYR A 208 10.11 -13.79 -16.41
N ALA A 209 9.71 -12.95 -15.45
CA ALA A 209 8.64 -13.24 -14.52
C ALA A 209 7.32 -12.52 -14.86
N THR A 210 7.32 -11.60 -15.82
CA THR A 210 6.12 -10.86 -16.24
C THR A 210 5.34 -11.62 -17.30
N SER A 211 4.02 -11.42 -17.29
CA SER A 211 3.17 -11.81 -18.42
C SER A 211 3.51 -11.00 -19.67
N VAL A 212 3.58 -11.66 -20.80
CA VAL A 212 3.79 -11.07 -22.14
C VAL A 212 2.55 -11.19 -23.01
N ASN A 213 1.40 -11.49 -22.42
CA ASN A 213 0.11 -11.61 -23.13
C ASN A 213 -0.47 -10.24 -23.46
N ASN A 214 0.32 -9.41 -24.17
CA ASN A 214 -0.03 -8.05 -24.53
C ASN A 214 -1.25 -7.96 -25.46
N GLN A 215 -1.53 -9.02 -26.22
CA GLN A 215 -2.68 -9.04 -27.14
C GLN A 215 -4.01 -9.27 -26.44
N ASN A 216 -3.99 -9.90 -25.25
CA ASN A 216 -5.18 -10.24 -24.49
C ASN A 216 -5.04 -9.82 -23.02
N PRO A 217 -4.92 -8.52 -22.72
CA PRO A 217 -4.61 -8.04 -21.37
C PRO A 217 -5.63 -8.47 -20.32
N LYS A 218 -6.87 -8.71 -20.72
CA LYS A 218 -7.94 -9.16 -19.80
C LYS A 218 -7.85 -10.65 -19.43
N GLN A 219 -6.96 -11.41 -20.05
CA GLN A 219 -6.76 -12.86 -19.79
C GLN A 219 -5.51 -13.16 -18.94
N THR A 220 -4.81 -12.14 -18.50
CA THR A 220 -3.62 -12.27 -17.64
C THR A 220 -3.85 -11.50 -16.34
N PRO A 221 -3.22 -11.90 -15.20
CA PRO A 221 -2.16 -12.89 -14.99
C PRO A 221 -2.61 -14.36 -14.88
N ALA A 222 -3.88 -14.69 -14.88
CA ALA A 222 -4.44 -16.04 -14.82
C ALA A 222 -3.85 -16.90 -13.68
N PRO A 223 -3.95 -16.47 -12.39
CA PRO A 223 -3.36 -17.18 -11.28
C PRO A 223 -3.91 -18.59 -11.17
N PHE A 224 -3.04 -19.57 -10.86
CA PHE A 224 -3.30 -21.00 -10.79
C PHE A 224 -3.62 -21.70 -12.13
N ASP A 225 -3.76 -20.98 -13.24
CA ASP A 225 -3.93 -21.59 -14.54
C ASP A 225 -2.60 -22.28 -14.97
N LYS A 226 -2.73 -23.44 -15.63
CA LYS A 226 -1.56 -24.17 -16.14
C LYS A 226 -0.81 -23.44 -17.27
N ASN A 227 -1.53 -22.57 -17.99
CA ASN A 227 -1.00 -21.79 -19.12
C ASN A 227 -0.60 -20.35 -18.72
N ARG A 228 -0.59 -20.02 -17.42
CA ARG A 228 -0.13 -18.72 -16.96
C ARG A 228 1.28 -18.45 -17.45
N ASP A 229 1.53 -17.21 -17.86
CA ASP A 229 2.81 -16.80 -18.46
C ASP A 229 3.61 -15.81 -17.61
N GLY A 230 3.08 -15.41 -16.46
CA GLY A 230 3.79 -14.50 -15.56
C GLY A 230 2.85 -13.59 -14.77
N LEU A 231 3.45 -12.71 -13.98
CA LEU A 231 2.73 -11.71 -13.18
C LEU A 231 2.43 -10.45 -13.99
N VAL A 232 1.49 -9.65 -13.50
CA VAL A 232 1.19 -8.30 -14.01
C VAL A 232 1.37 -7.31 -12.87
N ILE A 233 2.12 -6.25 -13.13
CA ILE A 233 2.34 -5.17 -12.16
C ILE A 233 1.06 -4.34 -12.01
N GLY A 234 0.73 -4.01 -10.78
CA GLY A 234 -0.40 -3.15 -10.44
C GLY A 234 -0.03 -2.17 -9.32
N GLU A 235 -0.97 -1.32 -8.96
CA GLU A 235 -0.84 -0.45 -7.80
C GLU A 235 -2.03 -0.61 -6.84
N GLY A 236 -1.88 -0.14 -5.62
CA GLY A 236 -2.95 -0.19 -4.64
C GLY A 236 -2.51 0.14 -3.23
N ALA A 237 -3.48 0.18 -2.34
CA ALA A 237 -3.26 0.26 -0.91
C ALA A 237 -4.36 -0.50 -0.18
N ALA A 238 -4.00 -1.18 0.90
CA ALA A 238 -4.97 -1.82 1.78
C ALA A 238 -4.58 -1.60 3.24
N THR A 239 -5.58 -1.29 4.05
CA THR A 239 -5.39 -0.96 5.47
C THR A 239 -6.40 -1.70 6.33
N LEU A 240 -5.90 -2.24 7.43
CA LEU A 240 -6.69 -2.77 8.55
C LEU A 240 -6.46 -1.87 9.78
N ILE A 241 -7.50 -1.68 10.55
CA ILE A 241 -7.40 -1.17 11.92
C ILE A 241 -7.48 -2.36 12.85
N LEU A 242 -6.37 -2.60 13.55
CA LEU A 242 -6.27 -3.63 14.58
C LEU A 242 -6.45 -3.00 15.95
N GLU A 243 -7.12 -3.71 16.84
CA GLU A 243 -7.48 -3.20 18.16
C GLU A 243 -7.45 -4.32 19.21
N ASP A 244 -7.11 -3.96 20.44
CA ASP A 244 -7.30 -4.83 21.59
C ASP A 244 -8.80 -5.14 21.77
N LEU A 245 -9.15 -6.41 21.95
CA LEU A 245 -10.55 -6.85 22.04
C LEU A 245 -11.31 -6.16 23.17
N GLU A 246 -10.71 -6.01 24.34
CA GLU A 246 -11.38 -5.38 25.49
C GLU A 246 -11.69 -3.92 25.19
N THR A 247 -10.73 -3.20 24.60
CA THR A 247 -10.91 -1.81 24.15
C THR A 247 -12.01 -1.70 23.09
N ALA A 248 -12.03 -2.60 22.10
CA ALA A 248 -13.05 -2.64 21.07
C ALA A 248 -14.46 -2.85 21.64
N GLN A 249 -14.59 -3.77 22.60
CA GLN A 249 -15.86 -4.04 23.27
C GLN A 249 -16.33 -2.85 24.11
N LEU A 250 -15.43 -2.23 24.88
CA LEU A 250 -15.75 -1.08 25.73
C LEU A 250 -16.27 0.13 24.95
N ARG A 251 -15.77 0.36 23.74
CA ARG A 251 -16.25 1.45 22.87
C ARG A 251 -17.40 1.06 21.93
N GLY A 252 -17.86 -0.21 21.99
CA GLY A 252 -18.92 -0.70 21.11
C GLY A 252 -18.53 -0.82 19.64
N ALA A 253 -17.28 -1.13 19.38
CA ALA A 253 -16.77 -1.25 18.01
C ALA A 253 -17.42 -2.41 17.24
N LYS A 254 -17.61 -2.22 15.94
CA LYS A 254 -17.84 -3.34 15.03
C LYS A 254 -16.57 -4.19 14.95
N ILE A 255 -16.72 -5.49 15.15
CA ILE A 255 -15.61 -6.44 15.04
C ILE A 255 -15.85 -7.31 13.81
N TYR A 256 -14.93 -7.26 12.86
CA TYR A 256 -15.00 -8.07 11.63
C TYR A 256 -14.43 -9.46 11.82
N ALA A 257 -13.30 -9.56 12.51
CA ALA A 257 -12.59 -10.81 12.75
C ALA A 257 -11.66 -10.70 13.95
N GLU A 258 -11.24 -11.82 14.49
CA GLU A 258 -10.11 -11.92 15.41
C GLU A 258 -8.88 -12.42 14.66
N LEU A 259 -7.74 -11.76 14.85
CA LEU A 259 -6.46 -12.18 14.32
C LEU A 259 -5.77 -13.08 15.34
N LEU A 260 -5.62 -14.37 15.01
CA LEU A 260 -5.14 -15.38 15.95
C LEU A 260 -3.61 -15.46 16.01
N GLY A 261 -2.92 -15.11 14.93
CA GLY A 261 -1.46 -15.18 14.86
C GLY A 261 -0.92 -14.81 13.50
N THR A 262 0.39 -14.73 13.43
CA THR A 262 1.16 -14.51 12.20
C THR A 262 2.28 -15.55 12.10
N VAL A 263 2.59 -15.98 10.89
CA VAL A 263 3.71 -16.89 10.61
C VAL A 263 4.57 -16.25 9.53
N GLN A 264 5.87 -16.26 9.75
CA GLN A 264 6.86 -15.84 8.75
C GLN A 264 7.65 -17.09 8.33
N ILE A 265 7.68 -17.33 7.02
CA ILE A 265 8.39 -18.48 6.45
C ILE A 265 9.39 -17.93 5.42
N LEU A 266 10.65 -18.33 5.57
CA LEU A 266 11.65 -18.14 4.54
C LEU A 266 11.64 -19.39 3.63
N THR A 267 11.47 -19.16 2.32
CA THR A 267 11.62 -20.25 1.33
C THR A 267 13.06 -20.26 0.82
N GLU A 268 13.68 -21.42 0.78
CA GLU A 268 15.08 -21.61 0.35
C GLU A 268 15.26 -21.58 -1.18
N SER A 269 14.20 -21.56 -1.95
CA SER A 269 14.25 -21.52 -3.42
C SER A 269 13.81 -20.17 -3.97
N ILE A 270 14.75 -19.46 -4.55
CA ILE A 270 14.49 -18.35 -5.49
C ILE A 270 14.70 -18.90 -6.89
#